data_4168a5ea55295c66906720bcb9a8e613
#
_entry.id   4168a5ea55295c66906720bcb9a8e613
#
_cell.length_a   1.000
_cell.length_b   1.000
_cell.length_c   1.000
_cell.angle_alpha   90.00
_cell.angle_beta   90.00
_cell.angle_gamma   90.00
#
_symmetry.space_group_name_H-M   'P 1'
#
loop_
_entity.id
_entity.type
_entity.pdbx_description
1 polymer ?
#
loop_
_entity_poly.entity_id
_entity_poly.type
_entity_poly.pdbx_seq_one_letter_code
_entity_poly.pdbx_strand_id
1 'polypeptide(L)'
;VPASYNDQKDDPSYRNHYGWAYYERTVELPALLCGSNGQRQVLRFDAVTHVAKVYINGKLIMTHKGGFLPFEVEITDLVPEDGHLTIGVAVDNRISHSTLPIGNEGNIAFFGSDNPGIPSVEAAKIWRKKQNLPNFDFFNYAGINRPVRIYTTPKAYIKDVTLVTDIRGTDGIVNYQVKT
;
A
#
# COMPACT_ATOMS: atom_id res chain seq x y z
N VAL A 1 -8.84 9.92 3.33
CA VAL A 1 -7.94 9.41 2.29
C VAL A 1 -7.87 10.45 1.18
N PRO A 2 -6.66 10.85 0.77
CA PRO A 2 -5.36 10.34 1.20
C PRO A 2 -4.88 10.97 2.51
N ALA A 3 -4.48 10.17 3.47
CA ALA A 3 -3.84 10.63 4.73
C ALA A 3 -3.32 9.43 5.54
N SER A 4 -2.29 9.69 6.39
CA SER A 4 -1.95 8.78 7.46
C SER A 4 -3.03 8.83 8.56
N TYR A 5 -3.45 7.69 9.10
CA TYR A 5 -4.37 7.69 10.24
C TYR A 5 -3.68 8.08 11.55
N ASN A 6 -2.35 7.99 11.62
CA ASN A 6 -1.58 8.29 12.83
C ASN A 6 -1.70 9.75 13.30
N ASP A 7 -1.99 10.68 12.37
CA ASP A 7 -2.12 12.10 12.65
C ASP A 7 -3.55 12.64 12.52
N GLN A 8 -4.56 11.76 12.45
CA GLN A 8 -5.95 12.21 12.29
C GLN A 8 -6.59 12.68 13.60
N LYS A 9 -6.02 12.29 14.74
CA LYS A 9 -6.52 12.64 16.08
C LYS A 9 -5.36 12.75 17.07
N ASP A 10 -5.55 13.56 18.11
CA ASP A 10 -4.64 13.67 19.26
C ASP A 10 -4.78 12.51 20.26
N ASP A 11 -5.20 11.35 19.80
CA ASP A 11 -5.38 10.16 20.61
C ASP A 11 -4.18 9.22 20.41
N PRO A 12 -3.41 8.91 21.48
CA PRO A 12 -2.28 7.99 21.40
C PRO A 12 -2.61 6.62 20.84
N SER A 13 -3.85 6.16 20.93
CA SER A 13 -4.28 4.87 20.36
C SER A 13 -4.25 4.88 18.84
N TYR A 14 -4.52 6.02 18.20
CA TYR A 14 -4.39 6.20 16.75
C TYR A 14 -2.94 6.41 16.35
N ARG A 15 -2.23 7.30 17.06
CA ARG A 15 -0.84 7.60 16.74
C ARG A 15 0.07 6.37 16.84
N ASN A 16 -0.12 5.54 17.88
CA ASN A 16 0.72 4.37 18.16
C ASN A 16 0.03 3.06 17.76
N HIS A 17 -0.97 3.11 16.87
CA HIS A 17 -1.63 1.90 16.42
C HIS A 17 -0.64 0.90 15.82
N TYR A 18 -0.77 -0.37 16.19
CA TYR A 18 0.06 -1.47 15.73
C TYR A 18 -0.83 -2.63 15.25
N GLY A 19 -0.80 -2.91 13.97
CA GLY A 19 -1.57 -3.99 13.37
C GLY A 19 -2.48 -3.53 12.24
N TRP A 20 -3.61 -4.19 12.11
CA TRP A 20 -4.57 -3.96 11.03
C TRP A 20 -5.50 -2.79 11.33
N ALA A 21 -5.66 -1.91 10.34
CA ALA A 21 -6.71 -0.91 10.25
C ALA A 21 -7.61 -1.22 9.06
N TYR A 22 -8.92 -1.04 9.19
CA TYR A 22 -9.87 -1.31 8.11
C TYR A 22 -10.53 -0.01 7.65
N TYR A 23 -10.52 0.18 6.35
CA TYR A 23 -11.20 1.27 5.64
C TYR A 23 -12.32 0.69 4.82
N GLU A 24 -13.47 1.35 4.82
CA GLU A 24 -14.58 0.99 3.97
C GLU A 24 -15.25 2.23 3.41
N ARG A 25 -15.62 2.18 2.15
CA ARG A 25 -16.40 3.21 1.49
C ARG A 25 -17.25 2.61 0.40
N THR A 26 -18.54 2.94 0.42
CA THR A 26 -19.42 2.72 -0.73
C THR A 26 -19.37 3.95 -1.63
N VAL A 27 -19.16 3.75 -2.92
CA VAL A 27 -19.16 4.76 -3.96
C VAL A 27 -20.25 4.47 -4.95
N GLU A 28 -20.87 5.51 -5.48
CA GLU A 28 -21.78 5.46 -6.61
C GLU A 28 -20.99 5.87 -7.86
N LEU A 29 -20.83 4.93 -8.78
CA LEU A 29 -20.08 5.17 -10.01
C LEU A 29 -21.00 5.81 -11.05
N PRO A 30 -20.49 6.78 -11.83
CA PRO A 30 -21.23 7.30 -12.98
C PRO A 30 -21.61 6.19 -13.96
N ALA A 31 -22.74 6.29 -14.62
CA ALA A 31 -23.24 5.29 -15.59
C ALA A 31 -22.21 4.90 -16.65
N LEU A 32 -21.32 5.83 -17.03
CA LEU A 32 -20.20 5.57 -17.94
C LEU A 32 -19.20 4.52 -17.39
N LEU A 33 -19.10 4.39 -16.08
CA LEU A 33 -18.23 3.43 -15.39
C LEU A 33 -18.99 2.19 -14.92
N CYS A 34 -20.29 2.07 -15.22
CA CYS A 34 -21.09 0.92 -14.83
C CYS A 34 -21.20 -0.08 -15.96
N GLY A 35 -21.26 -1.37 -15.62
CA GLY A 35 -21.35 -2.44 -16.59
C GLY A 35 -20.13 -2.58 -17.50
N SER A 36 -20.19 -3.55 -18.38
CA SER A 36 -19.09 -3.85 -19.32
C SER A 36 -19.18 -3.03 -20.62
N ASN A 37 -19.24 -1.72 -20.54
CA ASN A 37 -19.33 -0.81 -21.71
C ASN A 37 -18.18 -0.97 -22.75
N GLY A 38 -17.62 -2.19 -22.86
CA GLY A 38 -16.49 -2.45 -23.74
C GLY A 38 -15.17 -1.90 -23.23
N GLN A 39 -15.17 -1.34 -22.02
CA GLN A 39 -13.98 -0.80 -21.36
C GLN A 39 -13.56 -1.68 -20.18
N ARG A 40 -12.30 -1.64 -19.86
CA ARG A 40 -11.70 -2.23 -18.68
C ARG A 40 -11.75 -1.22 -17.55
N GLN A 41 -12.19 -1.61 -16.35
CA GLN A 41 -12.22 -0.79 -15.14
C GLN A 41 -11.10 -1.20 -14.20
N VAL A 42 -10.37 -0.22 -13.72
CA VAL A 42 -9.19 -0.44 -12.88
C VAL A 42 -9.29 0.38 -11.60
N LEU A 43 -9.14 -0.28 -10.47
CA LEU A 43 -8.96 0.34 -9.17
C LEU A 43 -7.45 0.46 -8.88
N ARG A 44 -6.99 1.69 -8.67
CA ARG A 44 -5.60 2.04 -8.43
C ARG A 44 -5.43 2.67 -7.06
N PHE A 45 -4.41 2.21 -6.36
CA PHE A 45 -3.88 2.79 -5.13
C PHE A 45 -2.48 3.33 -5.41
N ASP A 46 -2.24 4.60 -5.11
CA ASP A 46 -0.91 5.20 -5.35
C ASP A 46 0.08 4.91 -4.21
N ALA A 47 -0.38 4.64 -2.99
CA ALA A 47 0.40 4.06 -1.90
C ALA A 47 -0.49 3.63 -0.74
N VAL A 48 -0.21 2.45 -0.17
CA VAL A 48 -0.84 1.91 1.04
C VAL A 48 0.22 1.25 1.91
N THR A 49 0.45 1.78 3.10
CA THR A 49 1.57 1.42 3.96
C THR A 49 1.14 0.49 5.09
N HIS A 50 1.59 -0.79 5.15
CA HIS A 50 2.62 -1.44 4.32
C HIS A 50 2.06 -2.63 3.53
N VAL A 51 1.09 -3.36 4.11
CA VAL A 51 0.40 -4.48 3.47
C VAL A 51 -1.06 -4.11 3.31
N ALA A 52 -1.59 -4.27 2.11
CA ALA A 52 -2.98 -4.02 1.80
C ALA A 52 -3.70 -5.32 1.41
N LYS A 53 -4.90 -5.52 1.95
CA LYS A 53 -5.88 -6.48 1.43
C LYS A 53 -7.07 -5.70 0.91
N VAL A 54 -7.36 -5.83 -0.38
CA VAL A 54 -8.43 -5.10 -1.05
C VAL A 54 -9.64 -5.99 -1.25
N TYR A 55 -10.79 -5.48 -0.86
CA TYR A 55 -12.08 -6.16 -0.97
C TYR A 55 -13.02 -5.34 -1.83
N ILE A 56 -13.76 -6.00 -2.69
CA ILE A 56 -14.88 -5.43 -3.44
C ILE A 56 -16.15 -6.20 -3.06
N ASN A 57 -17.15 -5.47 -2.60
CA ASN A 57 -18.43 -6.04 -2.14
C ASN A 57 -18.23 -7.22 -1.16
N GLY A 58 -17.29 -7.06 -0.22
CA GLY A 58 -16.93 -8.06 0.80
C GLY A 58 -16.00 -9.19 0.32
N LYS A 59 -15.73 -9.31 -0.99
CA LYS A 59 -14.85 -10.36 -1.53
C LYS A 59 -13.42 -9.86 -1.62
N LEU A 60 -12.45 -10.62 -1.05
CA LEU A 60 -11.02 -10.34 -1.20
C LEU A 60 -10.61 -10.55 -2.68
N ILE A 61 -10.06 -9.50 -3.30
CA ILE A 61 -9.64 -9.54 -4.71
C ILE A 61 -8.13 -9.39 -4.88
N MET A 62 -7.44 -8.79 -3.90
CA MET A 62 -6.00 -8.56 -4.01
C MET A 62 -5.35 -8.47 -2.63
N THR A 63 -4.09 -8.95 -2.55
CA THR A 63 -3.16 -8.65 -1.45
C THR A 63 -1.90 -8.06 -2.03
N HIS A 64 -1.48 -6.90 -1.51
CA HIS A 64 -0.28 -6.19 -1.95
C HIS A 64 0.67 -5.96 -0.77
N LYS A 65 1.97 -6.10 -1.02
CA LYS A 65 3.05 -5.74 -0.08
C LYS A 65 3.95 -4.71 -0.75
N GLY A 66 4.26 -3.64 -0.02
CA GLY A 66 5.09 -2.55 -0.53
C GLY A 66 4.37 -1.21 -0.39
N GLY A 67 4.74 -0.45 0.66
CA GLY A 67 3.95 0.70 1.12
C GLY A 67 4.06 1.96 0.26
N PHE A 68 5.04 2.04 -0.65
CA PHE A 68 5.40 3.29 -1.31
C PHE A 68 5.23 3.27 -2.83
N LEU A 69 4.95 2.10 -3.40
CA LEU A 69 4.71 1.93 -4.82
C LEU A 69 3.22 1.82 -5.13
N PRO A 70 2.77 2.33 -6.28
CA PRO A 70 1.40 2.15 -6.72
C PRO A 70 1.13 0.70 -7.11
N PHE A 71 -0.12 0.28 -6.92
CA PHE A 71 -0.62 -1.00 -7.41
C PHE A 71 -2.04 -0.87 -7.92
N GLU A 72 -2.44 -1.80 -8.78
CA GLU A 72 -3.69 -1.78 -9.50
C GLU A 72 -4.34 -3.16 -9.51
N VAL A 73 -5.65 -3.18 -9.53
CA VAL A 73 -6.45 -4.37 -9.73
C VAL A 73 -7.60 -4.09 -10.69
N GLU A 74 -7.80 -4.99 -11.63
CA GLU A 74 -8.96 -4.93 -12.53
C GLU A 74 -10.23 -5.34 -11.79
N ILE A 75 -11.26 -4.51 -11.94
CA ILE A 75 -12.55 -4.69 -11.28
C ILE A 75 -13.72 -4.75 -12.26
N THR A 76 -13.45 -4.91 -13.55
CA THR A 76 -14.44 -4.85 -14.66
C THR A 76 -15.68 -5.69 -14.37
N ASP A 77 -15.48 -6.95 -13.98
CA ASP A 77 -16.59 -7.90 -13.73
C ASP A 77 -17.14 -7.81 -12.31
N LEU A 78 -16.65 -6.87 -11.49
CA LEU A 78 -17.04 -6.70 -10.10
C LEU A 78 -17.87 -5.44 -9.87
N VAL A 79 -17.96 -4.57 -10.87
CA VAL A 79 -18.76 -3.34 -10.82
C VAL A 79 -20.23 -3.71 -11.13
N PRO A 80 -21.16 -3.51 -10.18
CA PRO A 80 -22.57 -3.77 -10.42
C PRO A 80 -23.17 -2.81 -11.47
N GLU A 81 -24.25 -3.23 -12.10
CA GLU A 81 -24.97 -2.40 -13.09
C GLU A 81 -25.57 -1.13 -12.48
N ASP A 82 -25.96 -1.19 -11.20
CA ASP A 82 -26.48 -0.05 -10.44
C ASP A 82 -25.41 0.95 -9.99
N GLY A 83 -24.14 0.63 -10.23
CA GLY A 83 -22.99 1.49 -9.89
C GLY A 83 -22.62 1.55 -8.41
N HIS A 84 -23.33 0.86 -7.53
CA HIS A 84 -23.02 0.85 -6.10
C HIS A 84 -21.88 -0.12 -5.77
N LEU A 85 -20.69 0.42 -5.55
CA LEU A 85 -19.48 -0.37 -5.30
C LEU A 85 -18.98 -0.13 -3.86
N THR A 86 -18.94 -1.18 -3.04
CA THR A 86 -18.32 -1.12 -1.72
C THR A 86 -16.86 -1.57 -1.80
N ILE A 87 -15.95 -0.66 -1.48
CA ILE A 87 -14.51 -0.88 -1.46
C ILE A 87 -14.06 -0.98 -0.01
N GLY A 88 -13.54 -2.14 0.38
CA GLY A 88 -12.91 -2.38 1.68
C GLY A 88 -11.40 -2.51 1.52
N VAL A 89 -10.63 -1.93 2.44
CA VAL A 89 -9.17 -2.05 2.46
C VAL A 89 -8.69 -2.30 3.88
N ALA A 90 -8.16 -3.50 4.13
CA ALA A 90 -7.45 -3.78 5.37
C ALA A 90 -5.97 -3.44 5.18
N VAL A 91 -5.43 -2.62 6.06
CA VAL A 91 -4.06 -2.12 6.02
C VAL A 91 -3.31 -2.59 7.25
N ASP A 92 -2.20 -3.29 7.07
CA ASP A 92 -1.30 -3.69 8.14
C ASP A 92 -0.07 -2.78 8.16
N ASN A 93 0.12 -2.09 9.28
CA ASN A 93 1.23 -1.14 9.44
C ASN A 93 2.47 -1.75 10.11
N ARG A 94 2.46 -3.04 10.41
CA ARG A 94 3.59 -3.67 11.08
C ARG A 94 4.81 -3.68 10.20
N ILE A 95 5.93 -3.25 10.76
CA ILE A 95 7.26 -3.33 10.13
C ILE A 95 8.05 -4.48 10.73
N SER A 96 8.88 -5.10 9.92
CA SER A 96 9.67 -6.28 10.27
C SER A 96 10.97 -6.28 9.45
N HIS A 97 11.79 -7.32 9.60
CA HIS A 97 12.98 -7.50 8.75
C HIS A 97 12.65 -7.71 7.26
N SER A 98 11.38 -8.00 6.93
CA SER A 98 10.92 -8.23 5.55
C SER A 98 10.12 -7.07 4.96
N THR A 99 10.08 -5.92 5.62
CA THR A 99 9.39 -4.71 5.16
C THR A 99 10.36 -3.61 4.76
N LEU A 100 9.87 -2.61 4.04
CA LEU A 100 10.54 -1.33 3.83
C LEU A 100 9.63 -0.20 4.37
N PRO A 101 10.08 0.57 5.38
CA PRO A 101 11.35 0.46 6.10
C PRO A 101 11.47 -0.84 6.90
N ILE A 102 12.72 -1.24 7.18
CA ILE A 102 13.00 -2.40 8.01
C ILE A 102 12.70 -2.06 9.46
N GLY A 103 11.97 -2.94 10.14
CA GLY A 103 11.66 -2.84 11.56
C GLY A 103 12.40 -3.88 12.38
N ASN A 104 12.64 -3.56 13.65
CA ASN A 104 13.16 -4.49 14.63
C ASN A 104 12.03 -5.32 15.23
N GLU A 105 11.96 -6.60 14.90
CA GLU A 105 11.04 -7.55 15.52
C GLU A 105 11.53 -7.94 16.92
N GLY A 106 11.53 -6.98 17.83
CA GLY A 106 11.92 -7.24 19.23
C GLY A 106 13.42 -7.40 19.49
N ASN A 107 14.29 -7.03 18.56
CA ASN A 107 15.74 -7.10 18.75
C ASN A 107 16.37 -5.70 18.87
N ILE A 108 16.85 -5.37 20.07
CA ILE A 108 17.53 -4.10 20.39
C ILE A 108 18.93 -4.03 19.76
N ALA A 109 19.39 -5.10 19.16
CA ALA A 109 20.79 -5.32 18.85
C ALA A 109 21.45 -4.31 17.90
N PHE A 110 20.69 -3.47 17.20
CA PHE A 110 21.31 -2.52 16.26
C PHE A 110 21.84 -1.24 16.93
N PHE A 111 21.28 -0.83 18.06
CA PHE A 111 21.77 0.33 18.82
C PHE A 111 22.40 -0.05 20.17
N GLY A 112 22.76 -1.33 20.32
CA GLY A 112 23.40 -1.86 21.50
C GLY A 112 22.43 -2.00 22.69
N SER A 113 22.43 -3.18 23.30
CA SER A 113 21.82 -3.42 24.61
C SER A 113 22.43 -2.54 25.71
N ASP A 114 23.40 -1.74 25.36
CA ASP A 114 24.27 -0.95 26.22
C ASP A 114 23.99 0.56 26.08
N ASN A 115 22.76 0.94 25.78
CA ASN A 115 22.38 2.35 25.96
C ASN A 115 22.30 2.63 27.48
N PRO A 116 23.35 3.25 28.07
CA PRO A 116 23.47 3.39 29.51
C PRO A 116 22.41 4.29 30.14
N GLY A 117 21.53 4.88 29.31
CA GLY A 117 20.48 5.77 29.74
C GLY A 117 19.10 5.11 29.96
N ILE A 118 18.90 3.84 29.55
CA ILE A 118 17.60 3.18 29.73
C ILE A 118 17.73 2.03 30.73
N PRO A 119 17.12 2.15 31.92
CA PRO A 119 17.11 1.04 32.92
C PRO A 119 16.53 -0.22 32.28
N SER A 120 17.12 -1.37 32.55
CA SER A 120 16.71 -2.67 31.96
C SER A 120 15.24 -3.02 32.21
N VAL A 121 14.64 -2.52 33.28
CA VAL A 121 13.21 -2.68 33.62
C VAL A 121 12.32 -1.82 32.71
N GLU A 122 12.73 -0.60 32.38
CA GLU A 122 12.00 0.28 31.45
C GLU A 122 12.12 -0.21 30.01
N ALA A 123 13.29 -0.67 29.60
CA ALA A 123 13.47 -1.36 28.33
C ALA A 123 12.51 -2.55 28.24
N ALA A 124 12.43 -3.43 29.24
CA ALA A 124 11.53 -4.59 29.27
C ALA A 124 10.04 -4.19 29.19
N LYS A 125 9.63 -3.06 29.74
CA LYS A 125 8.25 -2.54 29.61
C LYS A 125 7.94 -2.06 28.19
N ILE A 126 8.91 -1.38 27.56
CA ILE A 126 8.80 -0.94 26.15
C ILE A 126 8.69 -2.15 25.23
N TRP A 127 9.46 -3.21 25.48
CA TRP A 127 9.50 -4.44 24.69
C TRP A 127 8.22 -5.26 24.72
N ARG A 128 7.50 -5.23 25.82
CA ARG A 128 6.22 -5.94 25.97
C ARG A 128 5.07 -5.25 25.22
N LYS A 129 5.24 -4.00 24.82
CA LYS A 129 4.25 -3.31 23.99
C LYS A 129 4.46 -3.70 22.53
N LYS A 130 3.41 -4.21 21.90
CA LYS A 130 3.39 -4.39 20.45
C LYS A 130 3.43 -3.01 19.79
N GLN A 131 4.55 -2.65 19.21
CA GLN A 131 4.77 -1.37 18.54
C GLN A 131 5.75 -1.53 17.37
N ASN A 132 5.66 -0.60 16.43
CA ASN A 132 6.64 -0.52 15.35
C ASN A 132 7.91 0.14 15.86
N LEU A 133 9.04 -0.55 15.68
CA LEU A 133 10.37 -0.06 16.01
C LEU A 133 11.20 -0.02 14.73
N PRO A 134 11.24 1.13 14.01
CA PRO A 134 12.10 1.27 12.84
C PRO A 134 13.59 1.22 13.25
N ASN A 135 14.44 0.77 12.31
CA ASN A 135 15.88 0.67 12.53
C ASN A 135 16.62 2.01 12.46
N PHE A 136 15.94 3.12 12.31
CA PHE A 136 16.50 4.47 12.23
C PHE A 136 15.49 5.50 12.71
N ASP A 137 15.91 6.74 12.85
CA ASP A 137 15.05 7.83 13.29
C ASP A 137 13.97 8.15 12.25
N PHE A 138 12.82 7.49 12.42
CA PHE A 138 11.71 7.50 11.48
C PHE A 138 10.40 7.19 12.19
N PHE A 139 9.37 7.99 11.94
CA PHE A 139 8.01 7.65 12.36
C PHE A 139 7.27 6.92 11.24
N ASN A 140 6.70 5.76 11.58
CA ASN A 140 5.99 4.91 10.61
C ASN A 140 4.57 5.44 10.35
N TYR A 141 4.45 6.46 9.51
CA TYR A 141 3.17 6.98 9.05
C TYR A 141 2.49 5.96 8.13
N ALA A 142 1.38 5.41 8.60
CA ALA A 142 0.69 4.32 7.93
C ALA A 142 -0.73 4.69 7.50
N GLY A 143 -1.27 3.89 6.60
CA GLY A 143 -2.61 4.08 6.06
C GLY A 143 -2.63 4.13 4.54
N ILE A 144 -3.70 4.69 3.99
CA ILE A 144 -3.84 4.99 2.56
C ILE A 144 -3.33 6.42 2.35
N ASN A 145 -2.01 6.53 2.16
CA ASN A 145 -1.29 7.82 2.20
C ASN A 145 -1.36 8.61 0.90
N ARG A 146 -1.77 7.98 -0.19
CA ARG A 146 -1.93 8.61 -1.50
C ARG A 146 -3.31 8.33 -2.09
N PRO A 147 -3.70 9.04 -3.16
CA PRO A 147 -5.01 8.90 -3.76
C PRO A 147 -5.37 7.47 -4.18
N VAL A 148 -6.67 7.17 -4.08
CA VAL A 148 -7.31 5.99 -4.66
C VAL A 148 -8.17 6.44 -5.82
N ARG A 149 -8.06 5.77 -6.97
CA ARG A 149 -8.75 6.15 -8.20
C ARG A 149 -9.39 4.93 -8.86
N ILE A 150 -10.53 5.15 -9.47
CA ILE A 150 -11.09 4.24 -10.45
C ILE A 150 -10.99 4.95 -11.81
N TYR A 151 -10.47 4.25 -12.80
CA TYR A 151 -10.36 4.74 -14.15
C TYR A 151 -10.68 3.63 -15.15
N THR A 152 -10.94 4.02 -16.40
CA THR A 152 -11.20 3.09 -17.50
C THR A 152 -10.12 3.15 -18.56
N THR A 153 -9.91 2.02 -19.22
CA THR A 153 -9.08 1.92 -20.42
C THR A 153 -9.82 1.09 -21.47
N PRO A 154 -9.47 1.21 -22.76
CA PRO A 154 -9.90 0.24 -23.75
C PRO A 154 -9.50 -1.18 -23.33
N LYS A 155 -10.25 -2.20 -23.80
CA LYS A 155 -9.88 -3.62 -23.57
C LYS A 155 -8.55 -3.98 -24.22
N ALA A 156 -8.30 -3.41 -25.40
CA ALA A 156 -6.99 -3.48 -26.05
C ALA A 156 -6.12 -2.31 -25.56
N TYR A 157 -5.07 -2.61 -24.82
CA TYR A 157 -4.18 -1.61 -24.23
C TYR A 157 -2.74 -2.12 -24.20
N ILE A 158 -1.79 -1.19 -24.11
CA ILE A 158 -0.39 -1.52 -23.87
C ILE A 158 -0.24 -1.76 -22.36
N LYS A 159 0.06 -3.01 -21.99
CA LYS A 159 0.24 -3.43 -20.60
C LYS A 159 1.61 -3.02 -20.05
N ASP A 160 2.64 -3.14 -20.90
CA ASP A 160 4.02 -2.89 -20.49
C ASP A 160 4.87 -2.55 -21.71
N VAL A 161 5.87 -1.68 -21.51
CA VAL A 161 6.89 -1.37 -22.50
C VAL A 161 8.26 -1.46 -21.85
N THR A 162 9.08 -2.40 -22.28
CA THR A 162 10.47 -2.52 -21.84
C THR A 162 11.38 -1.93 -22.92
N LEU A 163 12.23 -1.00 -22.52
CA LEU A 163 13.24 -0.39 -23.41
C LEU A 163 14.63 -0.70 -22.87
N VAL A 164 15.49 -1.25 -23.73
CA VAL A 164 16.90 -1.50 -23.42
C VAL A 164 17.75 -0.78 -24.46
N THR A 165 18.55 0.15 -24.00
CA THR A 165 19.43 0.96 -24.87
C THR A 165 20.87 0.41 -24.84
N ASP A 166 21.58 0.52 -25.97
CA ASP A 166 22.97 0.12 -26.13
C ASP A 166 23.65 1.04 -27.15
N ILE A 167 24.99 0.94 -27.25
CA ILE A 167 25.81 1.70 -28.20
C ILE A 167 26.69 0.70 -28.95
N ARG A 168 26.70 0.79 -30.28
CA ARG A 168 27.61 0.03 -31.13
C ARG A 168 28.37 0.97 -32.05
N GLY A 169 29.66 1.19 -31.71
CA GLY A 169 30.48 2.20 -32.39
C GLY A 169 29.92 3.61 -32.14
N THR A 170 29.49 4.29 -33.21
CA THR A 170 28.82 5.60 -33.17
C THR A 170 27.28 5.52 -33.17
N ASP A 171 26.73 4.32 -33.31
CA ASP A 171 25.30 4.12 -33.45
C ASP A 171 24.63 3.82 -32.10
N GLY A 172 23.54 4.51 -31.81
CA GLY A 172 22.65 4.20 -30.71
C GLY A 172 21.70 3.07 -31.09
N ILE A 173 21.57 2.06 -30.23
CA ILE A 173 20.65 0.92 -30.41
C ILE A 173 19.56 1.02 -29.36
N VAL A 174 18.30 0.83 -29.78
CA VAL A 174 17.15 0.71 -28.88
C VAL A 174 16.45 -0.62 -29.16
N ASN A 175 16.46 -1.51 -28.19
CA ASN A 175 15.65 -2.72 -28.22
C ASN A 175 14.39 -2.45 -27.39
N TYR A 176 13.22 -2.81 -27.94
CA TYR A 176 11.96 -2.61 -27.21
C TYR A 176 11.10 -3.87 -27.25
N GLN A 177 10.36 -4.07 -26.20
CA GLN A 177 9.33 -5.10 -26.08
C GLN A 177 8.04 -4.44 -25.60
N VAL A 178 6.95 -4.66 -26.34
CA VAL A 178 5.61 -4.20 -25.98
C VAL A 178 4.75 -5.40 -25.63
N LYS A 179 4.12 -5.36 -24.45
CA LYS A 179 3.09 -6.33 -24.04
C LYS A 179 1.72 -5.70 -24.18
N THR A 180 0.80 -6.39 -24.78
CA THR A 180 -0.60 -6.00 -24.95
C THR A 180 -1.52 -6.98 -24.23
#